data_dc104754fd800adc1b989ece0afefb67
#
_entry.id   dc104754fd800adc1b989ece0afefb67
#
_cell.length_a   1.000
_cell.length_b   1.000
_cell.length_c   1.000
_cell.angle_alpha   90.00
_cell.angle_beta   90.00
_cell.angle_gamma   90.00
#
_symmetry.space_group_name_H-M   'P 1'
#
loop_
_entity.id
_entity.type
_entity.pdbx_description
1 polymer ?
#
loop_
_entity_poly.entity_id
_entity_poly.type
_entity_poly.pdbx_seq_one_letter_code
_entity_poly.pdbx_strand_id
1 'polypeptide(L)' 'RGNEMKEKVLEIVNEIRVAKELSAITQLHAEDNLRDDLEFTSFDLAELTVRIEDEFDIDIFEDGLVNTIGEVYSKLQK' A
#
# COMPACT_ATOMS: atom_id res chain seq x y z
N ARG A 1 -15.86 3.39 6.24
CA ARG A 1 -15.07 3.85 7.37
C ARG A 1 -13.64 3.44 7.19
N GLY A 2 -12.88 3.65 8.29
CA GLY A 2 -11.47 3.34 8.28
C GLY A 2 -11.17 1.89 7.98
N ASN A 3 -12.03 0.97 8.44
CA ASN A 3 -11.80 -0.45 8.19
C ASN A 3 -11.91 -0.78 6.71
N GLU A 4 -12.87 -0.18 6.03
CA GLU A 4 -13.02 -0.46 4.60
C GLU A 4 -11.81 0.02 3.82
N MET A 5 -11.28 1.18 4.19
CA MET A 5 -10.09 1.70 3.55
C MET A 5 -8.90 0.77 3.78
N LYS A 6 -8.71 0.33 5.03
CA LYS A 6 -7.58 -0.54 5.36
C LYS A 6 -7.71 -1.90 4.69
N GLU A 7 -8.93 -2.42 4.61
CA GLU A 7 -9.16 -3.68 3.92
C GLU A 7 -8.82 -3.58 2.45
N LYS A 8 -9.16 -2.46 1.82
CA LYS A 8 -8.86 -2.26 0.42
C LYS A 8 -7.35 -2.14 0.20
N VAL A 9 -6.65 -1.45 1.10
CA VAL A 9 -5.20 -1.35 0.99
C VAL A 9 -4.57 -2.74 1.11
N LEU A 10 -5.05 -3.55 2.06
CA LEU A 10 -4.54 -4.92 2.20
C LEU A 10 -4.77 -5.72 0.93
N GLU A 11 -5.94 -5.59 0.34
CA GLU A 11 -6.24 -6.28 -0.90
C GLU A 11 -5.27 -5.89 -2.01
N ILE A 12 -5.02 -4.59 -2.14
CA ILE A 12 -4.12 -4.10 -3.18
C ILE A 12 -2.70 -4.60 -2.94
N VAL A 13 -2.24 -4.53 -1.69
CA VAL A 13 -0.90 -5.01 -1.34
C VAL A 13 -0.76 -6.48 -1.70
N ASN A 14 -1.78 -7.28 -1.38
CA ASN A 14 -1.70 -8.72 -1.67
C ASN A 14 -1.77 -9.02 -3.15
N GLU A 15 -2.50 -8.22 -3.93
CA GLU A 15 -2.49 -8.42 -5.37
C GLU A 15 -1.09 -8.28 -5.93
N ILE A 16 -0.34 -7.30 -5.45
CA ILE A 16 1.03 -7.10 -5.90
C ILE A 16 1.93 -8.22 -5.40
N ARG A 17 1.79 -8.60 -4.12
CA ARG A 17 2.64 -9.64 -3.55
C ARG A 17 2.44 -10.97 -4.23
N VAL A 18 1.19 -11.36 -4.45
CA VAL A 18 0.90 -12.64 -5.08
C VAL A 18 1.39 -12.65 -6.53
N ALA A 19 1.30 -11.54 -7.22
CA ALA A 19 1.82 -11.45 -8.58
C ALA A 19 3.33 -11.65 -8.63
N LYS A 20 4.03 -11.37 -7.52
CA LYS A 20 5.47 -11.61 -7.41
C LYS A 20 5.78 -12.98 -6.81
N GLU A 21 4.76 -13.80 -6.61
CA GLU A 21 4.91 -15.13 -6.03
C GLU A 21 5.29 -15.08 -4.55
N LEU A 22 4.91 -13.99 -3.86
CA LEU A 22 5.02 -13.90 -2.42
C LEU A 22 3.69 -14.30 -1.81
N SER A 23 3.74 -14.75 -0.55
CA SER A 23 2.52 -15.13 0.16
C SER A 23 1.64 -13.93 0.44
N ALA A 24 0.33 -14.15 0.37
CA ALA A 24 -0.60 -13.13 0.85
C ALA A 24 -0.46 -13.00 2.35
N ILE A 25 -0.62 -11.77 2.85
CA ILE A 25 -0.57 -11.51 4.28
C ILE A 25 -1.99 -11.23 4.77
N THR A 26 -2.22 -11.53 6.05
CA THR A 26 -3.58 -11.42 6.60
C THR A 26 -3.83 -10.08 7.27
N GLN A 27 -2.77 -9.34 7.57
CA GLN A 27 -2.92 -8.12 8.35
C GLN A 27 -1.75 -7.19 8.07
N LEU A 28 -2.03 -5.89 7.95
CA LEU A 28 -1.00 -4.86 7.83
C LEU A 28 -0.90 -4.12 9.15
N HIS A 29 0.32 -3.72 9.49
CA HIS A 29 0.58 -2.88 10.65
C HIS A 29 1.12 -1.54 10.18
N ALA A 30 0.82 -0.48 10.93
CA ALA A 30 1.23 0.86 10.53
C ALA A 30 2.75 0.97 10.36
N GLU A 31 3.50 0.25 11.17
CA GLU A 31 4.96 0.31 11.13
C GLU A 31 5.57 -0.54 10.02
N ASP A 32 4.76 -1.33 9.30
CA ASP A 32 5.29 -2.15 8.22
C ASP A 32 5.93 -1.27 7.15
N ASN A 33 7.17 -1.60 6.81
CA ASN A 33 7.92 -0.87 5.79
C ASN A 33 7.61 -1.46 4.43
N LEU A 34 7.31 -0.61 3.47
CA LEU A 34 6.91 -1.08 2.15
C LEU A 34 8.01 -1.88 1.47
N ARG A 35 9.27 -1.48 1.66
CA ARG A 35 10.38 -2.18 1.03
C ARG A 35 10.88 -3.35 1.88
N ASP A 36 11.11 -3.11 3.16
CA ASP A 36 11.77 -4.10 4.01
C ASP A 36 10.82 -5.20 4.46
N ASP A 37 9.58 -4.84 4.77
CA ASP A 37 8.63 -5.80 5.32
C ASP A 37 7.72 -6.39 4.25
N LEU A 38 7.30 -5.57 3.30
CA LEU A 38 6.41 -6.04 2.24
C LEU A 38 7.19 -6.48 1.01
N GLU A 39 8.49 -6.21 0.97
CA GLU A 39 9.40 -6.64 -0.10
C GLU A 39 9.05 -6.03 -1.45
N PHE A 40 8.63 -4.77 -1.42
CA PHE A 40 8.31 -4.05 -2.65
C PHE A 40 9.55 -3.36 -3.19
N THR A 41 9.75 -3.48 -4.50
CA THR A 41 10.77 -2.74 -5.22
C THR A 41 10.23 -1.38 -5.61
N SER A 42 11.08 -0.54 -6.21
CA SER A 42 10.61 0.74 -6.74
C SER A 42 9.50 0.55 -7.77
N PHE A 43 9.63 -0.48 -8.59
CA PHE A 43 8.61 -0.80 -9.58
C PHE A 43 7.28 -1.13 -8.90
N ASP A 44 7.34 -1.93 -7.82
CA ASP A 44 6.14 -2.30 -7.09
C ASP A 44 5.50 -1.08 -6.43
N LEU A 45 6.31 -0.14 -5.96
CA LEU A 45 5.78 1.08 -5.36
C LEU A 45 5.04 1.92 -6.40
N ALA A 46 5.56 1.96 -7.62
CA ALA A 46 4.85 2.65 -8.69
C ALA A 46 3.51 1.99 -8.98
N GLU A 47 3.49 0.66 -8.98
CA GLU A 47 2.23 -0.06 -9.20
C GLU A 47 1.26 0.17 -8.05
N LEU A 48 1.76 0.16 -6.82
CA LEU A 48 0.94 0.45 -5.64
C LEU A 48 0.28 1.82 -5.79
N THR A 49 1.05 2.81 -6.21
CA THR A 49 0.53 4.16 -6.37
C THR A 49 -0.60 4.20 -7.39
N VAL A 50 -0.42 3.53 -8.53
CA VAL A 50 -1.43 3.53 -9.57
C VAL A 50 -2.71 2.85 -9.08
N ARG A 51 -2.57 1.72 -8.40
CA ARG A 51 -3.74 0.99 -7.91
C ARG A 51 -4.48 1.79 -6.84
N ILE A 52 -3.74 2.48 -5.96
CA ILE A 52 -4.37 3.30 -4.93
C ILE A 52 -5.07 4.50 -5.55
N GLU A 53 -4.43 5.13 -6.52
CA GLU A 53 -5.05 6.27 -7.21
C GLU A 53 -6.34 5.84 -7.92
N ASP A 54 -6.30 4.64 -8.50
CA ASP A 54 -7.46 4.10 -9.20
C ASP A 54 -8.62 3.86 -8.24
N GLU A 55 -8.32 3.39 -7.04
CA GLU A 55 -9.35 3.03 -6.07
C GLU A 55 -9.82 4.23 -5.25
N PHE A 56 -8.89 5.10 -4.86
CA PHE A 56 -9.17 6.18 -3.90
C PHE A 56 -9.09 7.57 -4.50
N ASP A 57 -8.61 7.68 -5.74
CA ASP A 57 -8.44 8.98 -6.43
C ASP A 57 -7.45 9.88 -5.67
N ILE A 58 -6.43 9.27 -5.06
CA ILE A 58 -5.41 9.98 -4.29
C ILE A 58 -4.05 9.46 -4.71
N ASP A 59 -3.12 10.39 -4.97
CA ASP A 59 -1.73 10.05 -5.27
C ASP A 59 -0.93 10.12 -3.97
N ILE A 60 -0.59 8.96 -3.42
CA ILE A 60 0.06 8.92 -2.10
C ILE A 60 1.50 9.44 -2.15
N PHE A 61 2.10 9.56 -3.33
CA PHE A 61 3.46 10.08 -3.45
C PHE A 61 3.51 11.54 -3.91
N GLU A 62 2.37 12.21 -3.95
CA GLU A 62 2.31 13.58 -4.44
C GLU A 62 3.22 14.52 -3.65
N ASP A 63 3.29 14.32 -2.34
CA ASP A 63 4.04 15.22 -1.46
C ASP A 63 5.41 14.69 -1.09
N GLY A 64 5.83 13.56 -1.65
CA GLY A 64 7.13 13.00 -1.35
C GLY A 64 7.05 11.51 -1.14
N LEU A 65 8.13 10.94 -0.60
CA LEU A 65 8.24 9.51 -0.43
C LEU A 65 7.34 9.01 0.70
N VAL A 66 6.85 7.80 0.53
CA VAL A 66 6.07 7.10 1.54
C VAL A 66 6.80 5.79 1.82
N ASN A 67 7.08 5.52 3.08
CA ASN A 67 7.91 4.38 3.47
C ASN A 67 7.14 3.30 4.21
N THR A 68 6.07 3.65 4.91
CA THR A 68 5.36 2.71 5.76
C THR A 68 3.87 2.68 5.43
N ILE A 69 3.23 1.61 5.88
CA ILE A 69 1.78 1.48 5.72
C ILE A 69 1.06 2.60 6.46
N GLY A 70 1.57 3.00 7.64
CA GLY A 70 0.98 4.11 8.37
C GLY A 70 0.95 5.39 7.57
N GLU A 71 2.01 5.64 6.81
CA GLU A 71 2.05 6.82 5.96
C GLU A 71 1.04 6.72 4.82
N VAL A 72 0.85 5.50 4.27
CA VAL A 72 -0.19 5.30 3.27
C VAL A 72 -1.56 5.63 3.85
N TYR A 73 -1.85 5.10 5.03
CA TYR A 73 -3.13 5.39 5.69
C TYR A 73 -3.31 6.88 5.91
N SER A 74 -2.26 7.58 6.37
CA SER A 74 -2.33 9.01 6.60
C SER A 74 -2.73 9.78 5.35
N LYS A 75 -2.14 9.40 4.22
CA LYS A 75 -2.47 10.06 2.96
C LYS A 75 -3.92 9.82 2.56
N LEU A 76 -4.45 8.65 2.87
CA LEU A 76 -5.81 8.29 2.48
C LEU A 76 -6.88 8.82 3.42
N GLN A 77 -6.51 9.23 4.62
CA GLN A 77 -7.48 9.67 5.63
C GLN A 77 -7.64 11.18 5.68
N LYS A 78 -7.35 11.86 4.64
CA LYS A 78 -7.46 13.32 4.62
C LYS A 78 -8.87 13.84 4.63
#